data_f0ad6eac86a0d082ff80e2e255df1dad
#
_entry.id   f0ad6eac86a0d082ff80e2e255df1dad
#
_cell.length_a   1.000
_cell.length_b   1.000
_cell.length_c   1.000
_cell.angle_alpha   90.00
_cell.angle_beta   90.00
_cell.angle_gamma   90.00
#
_symmetry.space_group_name_H-M   'P 1'
#
loop_
_entity.id
_entity.type
_entity.pdbx_description
1 polymer ?
#
loop_
_entity_poly.entity_id
_entity_poly.type
_entity_poly.pdbx_seq_one_letter_code
_entity_poly.pdbx_strand_id
1 'polypeptide(L)'
;MIEFLNSRYLDYIMAVKTNLSNRPVVMAMEKYISELTDKTQNTSSHYHEVRTDKEGSRIEERTYDIVPVESLLKAMDGLKDKDGGDILTKEDILPNTRTVIRVYKETQSHLKDDKEDGRKVPSTLYFISSLPFTEENCHQTVFSLRSRWMYEAQHNIIDTVLLQDMQHCCDENHLASIIGLNSMVYNVISFAREKMSKRGYDNIKHRTKETARKAPLISYKISFKIFENNPLLALAYLMEYFDTQTVES
;
A
#
# COMPACT_ATOMS: atom_id res chain seq x y z
N MET A 1 -4.98 13.72 17.90
CA MET A 1 -4.23 13.43 16.65
C MET A 1 -4.74 14.26 15.47
N ILE A 2 -6.02 14.21 15.11
CA ILE A 2 -6.58 15.01 13.99
C ILE A 2 -6.41 16.52 14.21
N GLU A 3 -6.67 17.03 15.40
CA GLU A 3 -6.43 18.45 15.75
C GLU A 3 -4.97 18.85 15.59
N PHE A 4 -4.03 17.96 15.94
CA PHE A 4 -2.60 18.16 15.72
C PHE A 4 -2.25 18.22 14.23
N LEU A 5 -2.77 17.32 13.41
CA LEU A 5 -2.55 17.34 11.95
C LEU A 5 -3.10 18.63 11.35
N ASN A 6 -4.31 19.02 11.73
CA ASN A 6 -4.95 20.25 11.27
C ASN A 6 -4.15 21.51 11.65
N SER A 7 -3.61 21.56 12.89
CA SER A 7 -2.78 22.68 13.34
C SER A 7 -1.47 22.82 12.58
N ARG A 8 -1.04 21.76 11.87
CA ARG A 8 0.18 21.74 11.05
C ARG A 8 -0.11 21.79 9.55
N TYR A 9 -1.37 21.99 9.15
CA TYR A 9 -1.78 21.97 7.73
C TYR A 9 -1.40 20.67 7.02
N LEU A 10 -1.44 19.54 7.75
CA LEU A 10 -1.12 18.23 7.21
C LEU A 10 -2.39 17.49 6.79
N ASP A 11 -2.39 16.98 5.60
CA ASP A 11 -3.44 16.09 5.12
C ASP A 11 -3.26 14.66 5.68
N TYR A 12 -4.36 13.93 5.70
CA TYR A 12 -4.35 12.55 6.17
C TYR A 12 -5.15 11.61 5.25
N ILE A 13 -4.73 10.36 5.24
CA ILE A 13 -5.50 9.21 4.76
C ILE A 13 -5.48 8.18 5.89
N MET A 14 -6.64 7.84 6.44
CA MET A 14 -6.76 6.96 7.60
C MET A 14 -7.65 5.76 7.31
N ALA A 15 -7.23 4.58 7.75
CA ALA A 15 -8.05 3.37 7.66
C ALA A 15 -9.23 3.44 8.63
N VAL A 16 -10.40 3.09 8.15
CA VAL A 16 -11.62 2.95 8.93
C VAL A 16 -11.77 1.50 9.34
N LYS A 17 -11.71 1.22 10.65
CA LYS A 17 -12.02 -0.11 11.17
C LYS A 17 -13.54 -0.34 11.07
N THR A 18 -13.94 -1.52 10.63
CA THR A 18 -15.35 -1.92 10.51
C THR A 18 -15.97 -2.31 11.85
N ASN A 19 -15.68 -1.53 12.91
CA ASN A 19 -16.32 -1.66 14.22
C ASN A 19 -17.66 -0.91 14.26
N LEU A 20 -18.41 -1.08 15.35
CA LEU A 20 -19.74 -0.49 15.50
C LEU A 20 -19.76 1.03 15.31
N SER A 21 -18.75 1.76 15.81
CA SER A 21 -18.70 3.23 15.74
C SER A 21 -18.47 3.78 14.30
N ASN A 22 -17.84 2.98 13.42
CA ASN A 22 -17.58 3.40 12.04
C ASN A 22 -18.55 2.76 11.03
N ARG A 23 -19.49 1.95 11.52
CA ARG A 23 -20.47 1.24 10.69
C ARG A 23 -21.30 2.17 9.83
N PRO A 24 -21.78 3.35 10.30
CA PRO A 24 -22.54 4.27 9.47
C PRO A 24 -21.82 4.67 8.18
N VAL A 25 -20.55 5.07 8.26
CA VAL A 25 -19.74 5.46 7.10
C VAL A 25 -19.58 4.32 6.11
N VAL A 26 -19.32 3.11 6.60
CA VAL A 26 -19.16 1.90 5.76
C VAL A 26 -20.47 1.55 5.07
N MET A 27 -21.58 1.54 5.80
CA MET A 27 -22.91 1.23 5.25
C MET A 27 -23.35 2.26 4.20
N ALA A 28 -23.10 3.53 4.47
CA ALA A 28 -23.42 4.60 3.54
C ALA A 28 -22.61 4.48 2.24
N MET A 29 -21.30 4.16 2.35
CA MET A 29 -20.44 3.96 1.18
C MET A 29 -20.88 2.77 0.33
N GLU A 30 -21.19 1.62 0.96
CA GLU A 30 -21.68 0.44 0.23
C GLU A 30 -23.02 0.72 -0.47
N LYS A 31 -23.93 1.38 0.23
CA LYS A 31 -25.23 1.75 -0.34
C LYS A 31 -25.04 2.70 -1.52
N TYR A 32 -24.24 3.76 -1.36
CA TYR A 32 -23.95 4.71 -2.43
C TYR A 32 -23.42 4.01 -3.68
N ILE A 33 -22.38 3.17 -3.53
CA ILE A 33 -21.80 2.42 -4.65
C ILE A 33 -22.82 1.46 -5.29
N SER A 34 -23.69 0.83 -4.49
CA SER A 34 -24.70 -0.10 -5.03
C SER A 34 -25.74 0.60 -5.91
N GLU A 35 -26.04 1.86 -5.64
CA GLU A 35 -27.03 2.68 -6.34
C GLU A 35 -26.47 3.38 -7.59
N LEU A 36 -25.15 3.38 -7.81
CA LEU A 36 -24.57 3.95 -9.03
C LEU A 36 -25.03 3.16 -10.26
N THR A 37 -25.51 3.90 -11.27
CA THR A 37 -25.95 3.34 -12.57
C THR A 37 -24.77 2.72 -13.33
N ASP A 38 -23.63 3.40 -13.31
CA ASP A 38 -22.37 2.90 -13.87
C ASP A 38 -21.26 3.11 -12.85
N LYS A 39 -20.73 1.99 -12.32
CA LYS A 39 -19.69 1.98 -11.29
C LYS A 39 -18.28 2.20 -11.85
N THR A 40 -18.14 2.18 -13.16
CA THR A 40 -16.83 2.29 -13.83
C THR A 40 -16.54 3.70 -14.32
N GLN A 41 -17.52 4.59 -14.34
CA GLN A 41 -17.36 5.95 -14.80
C GLN A 41 -16.98 6.91 -13.68
N ASN A 42 -16.00 7.78 -13.99
CA ASN A 42 -15.68 8.92 -13.16
C ASN A 42 -16.69 10.04 -13.38
N THR A 43 -17.22 10.56 -12.27
CA THR A 43 -18.18 11.67 -12.26
C THR A 43 -17.72 12.76 -11.30
N SER A 44 -18.46 13.86 -11.22
CA SER A 44 -18.21 14.91 -10.23
C SER A 44 -18.41 14.46 -8.76
N SER A 45 -18.95 13.27 -8.54
CA SER A 45 -19.25 12.72 -7.22
C SER A 45 -18.76 11.30 -7.00
N HIS A 46 -18.06 10.70 -7.97
CA HIS A 46 -17.48 9.37 -7.86
C HIS A 46 -16.26 9.24 -8.75
N TYR A 47 -15.15 8.82 -8.15
CA TYR A 47 -13.93 8.45 -8.86
C TYR A 47 -13.73 6.93 -8.75
N HIS A 48 -13.45 6.30 -9.87
CA HIS A 48 -13.24 4.86 -9.99
C HIS A 48 -11.92 4.56 -10.70
N GLU A 49 -11.12 3.68 -10.12
CA GLU A 49 -9.87 3.24 -10.73
C GLU A 49 -9.59 1.77 -10.39
N VAL A 50 -9.20 0.99 -11.39
CA VAL A 50 -8.80 -0.42 -11.22
C VAL A 50 -7.30 -0.56 -11.47
N ARG A 51 -6.62 -1.23 -10.55
CA ARG A 51 -5.19 -1.56 -10.63
C ARG A 51 -4.97 -3.05 -10.49
N THR A 52 -4.19 -3.60 -11.38
CA THR A 52 -3.78 -5.01 -11.34
C THR A 52 -2.30 -5.10 -11.05
N ASP A 53 -1.96 -5.77 -9.94
CA ASP A 53 -0.59 -6.07 -9.57
C ASP A 53 -0.33 -7.57 -9.74
N LYS A 54 0.79 -7.90 -10.37
CA LYS A 54 1.20 -9.29 -10.61
C LYS A 54 2.54 -9.57 -9.95
N GLU A 55 2.53 -10.45 -8.97
CA GLU A 55 3.74 -10.88 -8.26
C GLU A 55 3.85 -12.41 -8.29
N GLY A 56 4.79 -12.91 -9.11
CA GLY A 56 4.96 -14.34 -9.31
C GLY A 56 3.70 -15.02 -9.86
N SER A 57 3.16 -15.99 -9.10
CA SER A 57 1.92 -16.71 -9.41
C SER A 57 0.65 -16.02 -8.87
N ARG A 58 0.80 -14.91 -8.16
CA ARG A 58 -0.31 -14.18 -7.53
C ARG A 58 -0.67 -12.98 -8.39
N ILE A 59 -1.95 -12.83 -8.69
CA ILE A 59 -2.53 -11.66 -9.32
C ILE A 59 -3.46 -11.01 -8.29
N GLU A 60 -3.24 -9.74 -8.00
CA GLU A 60 -4.11 -8.92 -7.18
C GLU A 60 -4.74 -7.83 -8.04
N GLU A 61 -6.07 -7.79 -8.05
CA GLU A 61 -6.82 -6.70 -8.64
C GLU A 61 -7.44 -5.87 -7.50
N ARG A 62 -7.22 -4.56 -7.56
CA ARG A 62 -7.75 -3.60 -6.60
C ARG A 62 -8.58 -2.57 -7.31
N THR A 63 -9.82 -2.43 -6.87
CA THR A 63 -10.75 -1.39 -7.30
C THR A 63 -10.80 -0.33 -6.22
N TYR A 64 -10.56 0.91 -6.61
CA TYR A 64 -10.63 2.09 -5.76
C TYR A 64 -11.85 2.90 -6.15
N ASP A 65 -12.74 3.12 -5.20
CA ASP A 65 -13.88 4.01 -5.31
C ASP A 65 -13.71 5.14 -4.31
N ILE A 66 -13.69 6.39 -4.77
CA ILE A 66 -13.54 7.58 -3.94
C ILE A 66 -14.77 8.47 -4.12
N VAL A 67 -15.39 8.87 -3.02
CA VAL A 67 -16.62 9.64 -2.99
C VAL A 67 -16.45 10.85 -2.08
N PRO A 68 -16.84 12.08 -2.52
CA PRO A 68 -16.88 13.23 -1.63
C PRO A 68 -17.89 13.01 -0.49
N VAL A 69 -17.51 13.42 0.71
CA VAL A 69 -18.37 13.30 1.91
C VAL A 69 -19.72 13.98 1.72
N GLU A 70 -19.74 15.16 1.08
CA GLU A 70 -20.97 15.90 0.80
C GLU A 70 -21.94 15.10 -0.09
N SER A 71 -21.42 14.40 -1.10
CA SER A 71 -22.23 13.55 -1.97
C SER A 71 -22.79 12.37 -1.21
N LEU A 72 -21.99 11.79 -0.32
CA LEU A 72 -22.42 10.67 0.52
C LEU A 72 -23.51 11.09 1.51
N LEU A 73 -23.33 12.21 2.22
CA LEU A 73 -24.32 12.78 3.13
C LEU A 73 -25.64 13.09 2.41
N LYS A 74 -25.55 13.75 1.24
CA LYS A 74 -26.73 14.07 0.42
C LYS A 74 -27.49 12.83 -0.04
N ALA A 75 -26.78 11.78 -0.45
CA ALA A 75 -27.41 10.54 -0.89
C ALA A 75 -28.06 9.75 0.26
N MET A 76 -27.58 9.95 1.49
CA MET A 76 -28.12 9.28 2.69
C MET A 76 -29.16 10.12 3.42
N ASP A 77 -29.39 11.39 3.01
CA ASP A 77 -30.35 12.28 3.65
C ASP A 77 -31.76 11.70 3.66
N GLY A 78 -32.39 11.70 4.83
CA GLY A 78 -33.73 11.15 5.05
C GLY A 78 -33.83 9.62 5.02
N LEU A 79 -32.73 8.90 4.77
CA LEU A 79 -32.71 7.45 4.82
C LEU A 79 -32.49 6.96 6.25
N LYS A 80 -33.33 6.00 6.65
CA LYS A 80 -33.29 5.42 8.00
C LYS A 80 -32.69 4.02 7.97
N ASP A 81 -32.00 3.68 9.05
CA ASP A 81 -31.57 2.32 9.31
C ASP A 81 -32.74 1.44 9.82
N LYS A 82 -32.42 0.19 10.19
CA LYS A 82 -33.42 -0.77 10.69
C LYS A 82 -34.04 -0.35 12.02
N ASP A 83 -33.36 0.48 12.79
CA ASP A 83 -33.74 0.94 14.10
C ASP A 83 -34.38 2.34 14.07
N GLY A 84 -34.56 2.90 12.86
CA GLY A 84 -35.20 4.19 12.59
C GLY A 84 -34.28 5.41 12.76
N GLY A 85 -32.99 5.20 13.02
CA GLY A 85 -31.96 6.23 13.02
C GLY A 85 -31.53 6.63 11.61
N ASP A 86 -30.87 7.79 11.47
CA ASP A 86 -30.24 8.17 10.21
C ASP A 86 -29.08 7.24 9.89
N ILE A 87 -28.93 6.82 8.62
CA ILE A 87 -27.85 5.91 8.20
C ILE A 87 -26.50 6.59 8.41
N LEU A 88 -26.39 7.89 8.14
CA LEU A 88 -25.16 8.66 8.25
C LEU A 88 -25.48 10.10 8.63
N THR A 89 -24.81 10.60 9.64
CA THR A 89 -24.89 11.99 10.07
C THR A 89 -23.50 12.67 10.00
N LYS A 90 -23.43 13.98 10.15
CA LYS A 90 -22.16 14.70 10.19
C LYS A 90 -21.30 14.32 11.40
N GLU A 91 -21.93 13.94 12.49
CA GLU A 91 -21.30 13.52 13.74
C GLU A 91 -20.59 12.18 13.61
N ASP A 92 -21.01 11.34 12.66
CA ASP A 92 -20.38 10.06 12.34
C ASP A 92 -19.06 10.23 11.56
N ILE A 93 -18.80 11.43 11.07
CA ILE A 93 -17.66 11.73 10.20
C ILE A 93 -16.61 12.51 10.98
N LEU A 94 -15.37 12.06 10.93
CA LEU A 94 -14.28 12.78 11.59
C LEU A 94 -14.10 14.19 11.03
N PRO A 95 -13.75 15.18 11.87
CA PRO A 95 -13.53 16.56 11.45
C PRO A 95 -12.57 16.65 10.26
N ASN A 96 -12.89 17.55 9.30
CA ASN A 96 -12.10 17.79 8.08
C ASN A 96 -11.97 16.61 7.12
N THR A 97 -12.72 15.53 7.31
CA THR A 97 -12.86 14.51 6.28
C THR A 97 -13.58 15.08 5.06
N ARG A 98 -12.98 14.95 3.89
CA ARG A 98 -13.55 15.43 2.62
C ARG A 98 -13.92 14.30 1.67
N THR A 99 -13.22 13.16 1.78
CA THR A 99 -13.49 12.01 0.93
C THR A 99 -13.53 10.71 1.73
N VAL A 100 -14.37 9.79 1.28
CA VAL A 100 -14.45 8.39 1.76
C VAL A 100 -13.99 7.50 0.62
N ILE A 101 -13.18 6.50 0.94
CA ILE A 101 -12.53 5.63 -0.04
C ILE A 101 -12.88 4.18 0.30
N ARG A 102 -13.32 3.43 -0.70
CA ARG A 102 -13.42 1.98 -0.67
C ARG A 102 -12.32 1.37 -1.52
N VAL A 103 -11.61 0.40 -0.99
CA VAL A 103 -10.66 -0.42 -1.74
C VAL A 103 -11.17 -1.86 -1.71
N TYR A 104 -11.71 -2.30 -2.83
CA TYR A 104 -12.11 -3.68 -3.03
C TYR A 104 -10.94 -4.44 -3.67
N LYS A 105 -10.54 -5.54 -3.06
CA LYS A 105 -9.41 -6.34 -3.50
C LYS A 105 -9.85 -7.77 -3.79
N GLU A 106 -9.49 -8.26 -4.98
CA GLU A 106 -9.55 -9.67 -5.33
C GLU A 106 -8.14 -10.22 -5.49
N THR A 107 -7.90 -11.40 -4.94
CA THR A 107 -6.62 -12.10 -5.07
C THR A 107 -6.84 -13.44 -5.74
N GLN A 108 -6.14 -13.68 -6.85
CA GLN A 108 -6.13 -14.95 -7.55
C GLN A 108 -4.72 -15.57 -7.45
N SER A 109 -4.64 -16.80 -6.92
CA SER A 109 -3.40 -17.58 -6.86
C SER A 109 -3.46 -18.73 -7.85
N HIS A 110 -2.38 -18.92 -8.59
CA HIS A 110 -2.21 -20.05 -9.53
C HIS A 110 -1.21 -21.10 -8.99
N LEU A 111 -1.18 -21.31 -7.68
CA LEU A 111 -0.36 -22.39 -7.11
C LEU A 111 -0.95 -23.73 -7.54
N LYS A 112 -0.09 -24.59 -8.13
CA LYS A 112 -0.47 -25.89 -8.72
C LYS A 112 -1.00 -26.92 -7.72
N ASP A 113 -0.89 -26.68 -6.43
CA ASP A 113 -1.26 -27.64 -5.38
C ASP A 113 -2.69 -27.48 -4.85
N ASP A 114 -3.37 -26.37 -5.18
CA ASP A 114 -4.78 -26.21 -4.84
C ASP A 114 -5.63 -26.81 -5.95
N LYS A 115 -6.06 -28.05 -5.76
CA LYS A 115 -7.02 -28.75 -6.60
C LYS A 115 -8.42 -28.11 -6.64
N GLU A 116 -8.62 -27.01 -5.94
CA GLU A 116 -9.78 -26.14 -6.04
C GLU A 116 -9.39 -24.91 -6.85
N ASP A 117 -10.04 -24.78 -8.02
CA ASP A 117 -10.07 -23.61 -8.92
C ASP A 117 -9.69 -22.30 -8.20
N GLY A 118 -8.69 -21.59 -8.74
CA GLY A 118 -8.09 -20.39 -8.15
C GLY A 118 -9.08 -19.46 -7.47
N ARG A 119 -9.35 -19.75 -6.20
CA ARG A 119 -10.42 -19.13 -5.43
C ARG A 119 -10.09 -17.67 -5.22
N LYS A 120 -10.85 -16.79 -5.85
CA LYS A 120 -10.76 -15.37 -5.57
C LYS A 120 -11.20 -15.11 -4.14
N VAL A 121 -10.30 -14.63 -3.31
CA VAL A 121 -10.64 -14.20 -1.94
C VAL A 121 -10.87 -12.68 -1.97
N PRO A 122 -12.12 -12.23 -1.92
CA PRO A 122 -12.42 -10.81 -1.87
C PRO A 122 -12.15 -10.25 -0.47
N SER A 123 -11.66 -9.02 -0.42
CA SER A 123 -11.58 -8.24 0.81
C SER A 123 -11.86 -6.78 0.52
N THR A 124 -12.54 -6.09 1.44
CA THR A 124 -12.86 -4.68 1.32
C THR A 124 -12.24 -3.91 2.47
N LEU A 125 -11.58 -2.80 2.15
CA LEU A 125 -11.01 -1.87 3.11
C LEU A 125 -11.61 -0.49 2.87
N TYR A 126 -11.79 0.28 3.95
CA TYR A 126 -12.32 1.62 3.89
C TYR A 126 -11.30 2.60 4.48
N PHE A 127 -11.26 3.78 3.87
CA PHE A 127 -10.41 4.88 4.33
C PHE A 127 -11.20 6.18 4.27
N ILE A 128 -10.74 7.16 5.03
CA ILE A 128 -11.18 8.54 4.97
C ILE A 128 -9.98 9.44 4.73
N SER A 129 -10.21 10.56 4.04
CA SER A 129 -9.13 11.50 3.76
C SER A 129 -9.59 12.95 3.91
N SER A 130 -8.67 13.84 4.31
CA SER A 130 -8.85 15.28 4.31
C SER A 130 -8.61 15.92 2.94
N LEU A 131 -8.06 15.17 1.97
CA LEU A 131 -7.80 15.69 0.63
C LEU A 131 -9.12 16.03 -0.09
N PRO A 132 -9.19 17.20 -0.76
CA PRO A 132 -10.34 17.57 -1.57
C PRO A 132 -10.57 16.58 -2.71
N PHE A 133 -11.85 16.40 -3.08
CA PHE A 133 -12.22 15.55 -4.21
C PHE A 133 -11.91 16.29 -5.53
N THR A 134 -10.73 16.03 -6.07
CA THR A 134 -10.29 16.43 -7.41
C THR A 134 -9.65 15.22 -8.08
N GLU A 135 -9.62 15.18 -9.41
CA GLU A 135 -9.01 14.06 -10.13
C GLU A 135 -7.55 13.83 -9.71
N GLU A 136 -6.76 14.91 -9.59
CA GLU A 136 -5.37 14.86 -9.14
C GLU A 136 -5.23 14.26 -7.74
N ASN A 137 -6.04 14.74 -6.77
CA ASN A 137 -6.01 14.23 -5.40
C ASN A 137 -6.52 12.78 -5.31
N CYS A 138 -7.45 12.37 -6.16
CA CYS A 138 -7.90 10.99 -6.24
C CYS A 138 -6.77 10.08 -6.73
N HIS A 139 -6.08 10.46 -7.80
CA HIS A 139 -4.88 9.74 -8.26
C HIS A 139 -3.79 9.68 -7.18
N GLN A 140 -3.50 10.78 -6.52
CA GLN A 140 -2.53 10.83 -5.41
C GLN A 140 -2.94 9.94 -4.25
N THR A 141 -4.24 9.89 -3.92
CA THR A 141 -4.80 9.00 -2.89
C THR A 141 -4.58 7.53 -3.25
N VAL A 142 -4.90 7.12 -4.48
CA VAL A 142 -4.66 5.75 -4.97
C VAL A 142 -3.17 5.41 -4.90
N PHE A 143 -2.30 6.31 -5.36
CA PHE A 143 -0.85 6.12 -5.30
C PHE A 143 -0.37 5.97 -3.85
N SER A 144 -0.82 6.82 -2.93
CA SER A 144 -0.45 6.78 -1.51
C SER A 144 -0.91 5.48 -0.83
N LEU A 145 -2.13 5.04 -1.11
CA LEU A 145 -2.64 3.77 -0.60
C LEU A 145 -1.84 2.57 -1.13
N ARG A 146 -1.42 2.58 -2.39
CA ARG A 146 -0.52 1.55 -2.94
C ARG A 146 0.85 1.58 -2.28
N SER A 147 1.42 2.76 -2.10
CA SER A 147 2.74 2.94 -1.48
C SER A 147 2.76 2.43 -0.04
N ARG A 148 1.64 2.50 0.68
CA ARG A 148 1.51 1.94 2.03
C ARG A 148 1.88 0.45 2.08
N TRP A 149 1.43 -0.36 1.13
CA TRP A 149 1.80 -1.79 1.10
C TRP A 149 3.28 -2.02 0.82
N MET A 150 3.93 -1.11 0.08
CA MET A 150 5.38 -1.13 -0.09
C MET A 150 6.09 -0.89 1.25
N TYR A 151 5.61 0.07 2.06
CA TYR A 151 6.14 0.30 3.41
C TYR A 151 5.90 -0.88 4.35
N GLU A 152 4.71 -1.49 4.31
CA GLU A 152 4.43 -2.70 5.11
C GLU A 152 5.36 -3.85 4.72
N ALA A 153 5.62 -4.04 3.42
CA ALA A 153 6.59 -5.03 2.94
C ALA A 153 8.02 -4.70 3.40
N GLN A 154 8.41 -3.42 3.36
CA GLN A 154 9.70 -2.95 3.87
C GLN A 154 9.84 -3.22 5.37
N HIS A 155 8.83 -2.85 6.18
CA HIS A 155 8.84 -3.12 7.62
C HIS A 155 8.96 -4.61 7.90
N ASN A 156 8.18 -5.45 7.22
CA ASN A 156 8.29 -6.89 7.38
C ASN A 156 9.70 -7.41 7.10
N ILE A 157 10.42 -6.87 6.12
CA ILE A 157 11.82 -7.25 5.85
C ILE A 157 12.74 -6.76 6.97
N ILE A 158 12.57 -5.53 7.42
CA ILE A 158 13.37 -4.95 8.51
C ILE A 158 13.18 -5.76 9.79
N ASP A 159 11.95 -6.16 10.11
CA ASP A 159 11.64 -6.92 11.33
C ASP A 159 12.09 -8.38 11.24
N THR A 160 11.93 -9.03 10.09
CA THR A 160 12.22 -10.46 9.94
C THR A 160 13.63 -10.79 9.50
N VAL A 161 14.31 -9.90 8.79
CA VAL A 161 15.69 -10.09 8.29
C VAL A 161 16.69 -9.31 9.12
N LEU A 162 16.39 -8.04 9.44
CA LEU A 162 17.27 -7.19 10.26
C LEU A 162 16.95 -7.26 11.75
N LEU A 163 15.86 -7.97 12.13
CA LEU A 163 15.46 -8.23 13.52
C LEU A 163 15.28 -6.95 14.34
N GLN A 164 14.72 -5.89 13.73
CA GLN A 164 14.60 -4.59 14.39
C GLN A 164 13.76 -4.66 15.65
N ASP A 165 12.63 -5.39 15.66
CA ASP A 165 11.76 -5.54 16.82
C ASP A 165 12.42 -6.30 17.99
N MET A 166 13.49 -7.02 17.73
CA MET A 166 14.27 -7.73 18.76
C MET A 166 15.37 -6.87 19.41
N GLN A 167 15.59 -5.65 18.89
CA GLN A 167 16.59 -4.73 19.41
C GLN A 167 16.00 -3.91 20.56
N HIS A 168 16.25 -4.33 21.78
CA HIS A 168 15.82 -3.60 22.97
C HIS A 168 16.74 -2.40 23.23
N CYS A 169 16.21 -1.21 23.01
CA CYS A 169 16.93 0.04 23.27
C CYS A 169 16.05 0.96 24.12
N CYS A 170 16.61 1.46 25.23
CA CYS A 170 15.91 2.37 26.16
C CYS A 170 16.17 3.85 25.85
N ASP A 171 17.13 4.17 24.98
CA ASP A 171 17.50 5.53 24.62
C ASP A 171 16.89 5.90 23.24
N GLU A 172 16.10 6.99 23.20
CA GLU A 172 15.39 7.42 21.99
C GLU A 172 16.35 7.80 20.85
N ASN A 173 17.49 8.44 21.15
CA ASN A 173 18.47 8.82 20.13
C ASN A 173 19.16 7.58 19.55
N HIS A 174 19.46 6.60 20.41
CA HIS A 174 20.03 5.34 20.00
C HIS A 174 19.04 4.54 19.14
N LEU A 175 17.77 4.50 19.55
CA LEU A 175 16.70 3.87 18.76
C LEU A 175 16.56 4.53 17.38
N ALA A 176 16.52 5.87 17.31
CA ALA A 176 16.45 6.60 16.05
C ALA A 176 17.64 6.28 15.13
N SER A 177 18.84 6.17 15.70
CA SER A 177 20.07 5.80 14.97
C SER A 177 19.99 4.39 14.41
N ILE A 178 19.50 3.42 15.18
CA ILE A 178 19.30 2.03 14.74
C ILE A 178 18.27 1.96 13.60
N ILE A 179 17.13 2.66 13.73
CA ILE A 179 16.10 2.72 12.69
C ILE A 179 16.68 3.31 11.39
N GLY A 180 17.43 4.40 11.50
CA GLY A 180 18.10 5.02 10.35
C GLY A 180 19.09 4.08 9.69
N LEU A 181 19.90 3.37 10.47
CA LEU A 181 20.87 2.39 9.98
C LEU A 181 20.18 1.21 9.29
N ASN A 182 19.13 0.64 9.89
CA ASN A 182 18.38 -0.46 9.30
C ASN A 182 17.72 -0.05 7.97
N SER A 183 17.18 1.16 7.88
CA SER A 183 16.61 1.70 6.63
C SER A 183 17.69 1.84 5.56
N MET A 184 18.88 2.32 5.89
CA MET A 184 20.00 2.41 4.98
C MET A 184 20.47 1.02 4.51
N VAL A 185 20.61 0.06 5.41
CA VAL A 185 20.96 -1.33 5.08
C VAL A 185 19.91 -1.95 4.16
N TYR A 186 18.62 -1.73 4.43
CA TYR A 186 17.54 -2.18 3.55
C TYR A 186 17.69 -1.61 2.13
N ASN A 187 17.97 -0.31 1.99
CA ASN A 187 18.11 0.34 0.68
C ASN A 187 19.30 -0.23 -0.10
N VAL A 188 20.45 -0.41 0.56
CA VAL A 188 21.65 -1.00 -0.06
C VAL A 188 21.40 -2.45 -0.49
N ILE A 189 20.75 -3.26 0.35
CA ILE A 189 20.39 -4.64 -0.01
C ILE A 189 19.41 -4.66 -1.18
N SER A 190 18.43 -3.76 -1.21
CA SER A 190 17.45 -3.64 -2.31
C SER A 190 18.14 -3.33 -3.63
N PHE A 191 19.02 -2.35 -3.64
CA PHE A 191 19.85 -1.98 -4.78
C PHE A 191 20.72 -3.16 -5.26
N ALA A 192 21.43 -3.79 -4.35
CA ALA A 192 22.29 -4.93 -4.66
C ALA A 192 21.50 -6.13 -5.23
N ARG A 193 20.31 -6.42 -4.68
CA ARG A 193 19.42 -7.47 -5.20
C ARG A 193 19.06 -7.24 -6.66
N GLU A 194 18.72 -6.02 -7.01
CA GLU A 194 18.38 -5.65 -8.38
C GLU A 194 19.57 -5.85 -9.32
N LYS A 195 20.75 -5.38 -8.91
CA LYS A 195 22.00 -5.53 -9.67
C LYS A 195 22.42 -6.99 -9.82
N MET A 196 22.39 -7.77 -8.73
CA MET A 196 22.73 -9.20 -8.76
C MET A 196 21.75 -9.98 -9.64
N SER A 197 20.47 -9.67 -9.60
CA SER A 197 19.47 -10.32 -10.44
C SER A 197 19.65 -9.99 -11.92
N LYS A 198 19.97 -8.75 -12.26
CA LYS A 198 20.29 -8.34 -13.64
C LYS A 198 21.53 -9.07 -14.17
N ARG A 199 22.64 -9.11 -13.37
CA ARG A 199 23.87 -9.82 -13.75
C ARG A 199 23.65 -11.33 -13.94
N GLY A 200 22.88 -11.95 -13.05
CA GLY A 200 22.51 -13.36 -13.18
C GLY A 200 21.68 -13.64 -14.44
N TYR A 201 20.77 -12.75 -14.78
CA TYR A 201 19.94 -12.87 -15.99
C TYR A 201 20.77 -12.74 -17.27
N ASP A 202 21.68 -11.79 -17.35
CA ASP A 202 22.53 -11.60 -18.52
C ASP A 202 23.41 -12.83 -18.76
N ASN A 203 23.92 -13.45 -17.71
CA ASN A 203 24.67 -14.70 -17.80
C ASN A 203 23.83 -15.88 -18.30
N ILE A 204 22.52 -15.93 -17.98
CA ILE A 204 21.59 -16.97 -18.45
C ILE A 204 21.13 -16.67 -19.88
N LYS A 205 20.94 -15.40 -20.26
CA LYS A 205 20.49 -14.98 -21.59
C LYS A 205 21.43 -15.41 -22.70
N HIS A 206 22.73 -15.54 -22.42
CA HIS A 206 23.70 -16.09 -23.36
C HIS A 206 23.55 -17.60 -23.60
N ARG A 207 22.78 -18.32 -22.76
CA ARG A 207 22.56 -19.78 -22.87
C ARG A 207 21.25 -20.19 -23.54
N THR A 208 20.22 -19.32 -23.52
CA THR A 208 18.91 -19.68 -24.11
C THR A 208 18.28 -18.46 -24.79
N LYS A 209 18.09 -18.60 -26.13
CA LYS A 209 17.47 -17.57 -26.98
C LYS A 209 15.94 -17.39 -26.78
N GLU A 210 15.31 -18.07 -25.85
CA GLU A 210 13.84 -18.06 -25.68
C GLU A 210 13.40 -17.67 -24.28
N THR A 211 12.46 -16.74 -24.26
CA THR A 211 11.67 -16.17 -23.15
C THR A 211 12.30 -15.01 -22.37
N ALA A 212 11.91 -13.81 -22.77
CA ALA A 212 12.14 -12.56 -22.06
C ALA A 212 11.29 -12.47 -20.75
N ARG A 213 11.45 -13.41 -19.83
CA ARG A 213 10.93 -13.31 -18.48
C ARG A 213 11.88 -12.42 -17.67
N LYS A 214 11.34 -11.44 -16.92
CA LYS A 214 12.15 -10.69 -15.95
C LYS A 214 12.86 -11.66 -15.03
N ALA A 215 14.17 -11.46 -14.81
CA ALA A 215 14.93 -12.27 -13.88
C ALA A 215 14.25 -12.27 -12.50
N PRO A 216 14.05 -13.41 -11.86
CA PRO A 216 13.47 -13.45 -10.52
C PRO A 216 14.42 -12.74 -9.55
N LEU A 217 13.88 -11.83 -8.74
CA LEU A 217 14.65 -11.16 -7.70
C LEU A 217 15.10 -12.19 -6.66
N ILE A 218 16.38 -12.13 -6.27
CA ILE A 218 16.92 -12.91 -5.16
C ILE A 218 16.19 -12.48 -3.87
N SER A 219 15.85 -13.42 -2.97
CA SER A 219 15.19 -13.05 -1.71
C SER A 219 16.10 -12.20 -0.81
N TYR A 220 15.51 -11.32 0.00
CA TYR A 220 16.27 -10.49 0.95
C TYR A 220 17.13 -11.33 1.90
N LYS A 221 16.59 -12.43 2.41
CA LYS A 221 17.29 -13.35 3.30
C LYS A 221 18.55 -13.96 2.65
N ILE A 222 18.47 -14.31 1.36
CA ILE A 222 19.64 -14.83 0.62
C ILE A 222 20.64 -13.72 0.37
N SER A 223 20.21 -12.53 -0.02
CA SER A 223 21.10 -11.37 -0.25
C SER A 223 21.83 -10.99 1.01
N PHE A 224 21.14 -10.96 2.14
CA PHE A 224 21.74 -10.68 3.44
C PHE A 224 22.82 -11.73 3.79
N LYS A 225 22.54 -13.02 3.62
CA LYS A 225 23.54 -14.10 3.84
C LYS A 225 24.73 -14.00 2.90
N ILE A 226 24.54 -13.56 1.65
CA ILE A 226 25.67 -13.34 0.73
C ILE A 226 26.58 -12.26 1.27
N PHE A 227 26.03 -11.16 1.80
CA PHE A 227 26.81 -10.06 2.36
C PHE A 227 27.47 -10.42 3.69
N GLU A 228 26.80 -11.15 4.54
CA GLU A 228 27.35 -11.68 5.79
C GLU A 228 28.60 -12.53 5.52
N ASN A 229 28.55 -13.37 4.51
CA ASN A 229 29.67 -14.25 4.13
C ASN A 229 30.73 -13.57 3.24
N ASN A 230 30.43 -12.39 2.68
CA ASN A 230 31.35 -11.65 1.81
C ASN A 230 31.28 -10.14 2.05
N PRO A 231 31.89 -9.64 3.13
CA PRO A 231 31.85 -8.22 3.50
C PRO A 231 32.43 -7.27 2.44
N LEU A 232 33.42 -7.72 1.67
CA LEU A 232 34.01 -6.90 0.59
C LEU A 232 33.01 -6.68 -0.54
N LEU A 233 32.20 -7.67 -0.86
CA LEU A 233 31.11 -7.53 -1.83
C LEU A 233 30.05 -6.56 -1.32
N ALA A 234 29.70 -6.64 -0.04
CA ALA A 234 28.76 -5.70 0.58
C ALA A 234 29.30 -4.26 0.50
N LEU A 235 30.57 -4.05 0.80
CA LEU A 235 31.23 -2.74 0.71
C LEU A 235 31.22 -2.21 -0.73
N ALA A 236 31.50 -3.05 -1.73
CA ALA A 236 31.47 -2.66 -3.13
C ALA A 236 30.08 -2.16 -3.57
N TYR A 237 29.00 -2.86 -3.17
CA TYR A 237 27.65 -2.40 -3.45
C TYR A 237 27.26 -1.15 -2.66
N LEU A 238 27.75 -0.99 -1.45
CA LEU A 238 27.55 0.21 -0.65
C LEU A 238 28.15 1.44 -1.36
N MET A 239 29.39 1.32 -1.82
CA MET A 239 30.06 2.40 -2.58
C MET A 239 29.32 2.71 -3.87
N GLU A 240 28.96 1.70 -4.66
CA GLU A 240 28.19 1.87 -5.91
C GLU A 240 26.82 2.54 -5.64
N TYR A 241 26.15 2.21 -4.53
CA TYR A 241 24.90 2.84 -4.14
C TYR A 241 25.07 4.34 -3.88
N PHE A 242 26.05 4.76 -3.13
CA PHE A 242 26.29 6.17 -2.85
C PHE A 242 26.75 6.95 -4.10
N ASP A 243 27.58 6.36 -4.95
CA ASP A 243 27.97 6.99 -6.20
C ASP A 243 26.78 7.27 -7.11
N THR A 244 25.79 6.38 -7.15
CA THR A 244 24.56 6.59 -7.95
C THR A 244 23.67 7.69 -7.38
N GLN A 245 23.62 7.89 -6.06
CA GLN A 245 22.80 8.94 -5.44
C GLN A 245 23.39 10.34 -5.64
N THR A 246 24.73 10.45 -5.79
CA THR A 246 25.39 11.76 -6.02
C THR A 246 25.25 12.27 -7.45
N VAL A 247 24.91 11.43 -8.40
CA VAL A 247 24.72 11.82 -9.82
C VAL A 247 23.31 12.34 -10.10
N GLU A 248 22.32 11.99 -9.26
CA GLU A 248 20.91 12.39 -9.43
C GLU A 248 20.52 13.63 -8.60
N SER A 249 21.44 14.20 -7.83
CA SER A 249 21.27 15.42 -7.03
C SER A 249 21.89 16.64 -7.71
#